data_77763b007edd1c119c646dfb48669289
#
_entry.id   77763b007edd1c119c646dfb48669289
#
_cell.length_a   1.000
_cell.length_b   1.000
_cell.length_c   1.000
_cell.angle_alpha   90.00
_cell.angle_beta   90.00
_cell.angle_gamma   90.00
#
_symmetry.space_group_name_H-M   'P 1'
#
loop_
_entity.id
_entity.type
_entity.pdbx_description
1 polymer ?
#
loop_
_entity_poly.entity_id
_entity_poly.type
_entity_poly.pdbx_seq_one_letter_code
_entity_poly.pdbx_strand_id
1 'polypeptide(L)'
;MLTMRYVEKKVEQLPVARSLSIWWADRQSAAWRRRNPGKSFSDYYVDHVRRHLDRGKPHPTLGQVGFTHETGTGIDWDRANFAIRGRNAWREYRAAGVEPQMRIVDYGCGSLRVGQHAIRFADRGNYWGLDVAETFIEQGRRLVDPQLLEDKRPRLSAITERLIDLVAVWEPHFIFSHTVIQHVPEDELPLYFARLAKMMGPGCKAVIEFISAPRTKRIKAMSWAYSEARLRAAALSVDPSWSISIEDVADGTSQVMKKPRRVMILERD
;
A
#
# COMPACT_ATOMS: atom_id res chain seq x y z
N MET A 1 9.28 8.29 -29.92
CA MET A 1 8.32 7.85 -28.89
C MET A 1 8.71 8.22 -27.45
N LEU A 2 9.99 8.35 -27.11
CA LEU A 2 10.47 8.82 -25.79
C LEU A 2 10.11 10.28 -25.46
N THR A 3 9.98 11.14 -26.45
CA THR A 3 9.71 12.59 -26.29
C THR A 3 8.28 12.91 -25.84
N MET A 4 7.27 12.20 -26.28
CA MET A 4 5.87 12.46 -25.91
C MET A 4 5.60 12.09 -24.44
N ARG A 5 6.08 10.95 -23.95
CA ARG A 5 5.94 10.57 -22.53
C ARG A 5 6.68 11.48 -21.54
N TYR A 6 7.79 12.06 -21.98
CA TYR A 6 8.52 13.04 -21.19
C TYR A 6 7.77 14.37 -21.06
N VAL A 7 7.08 14.77 -22.12
CA VAL A 7 6.23 15.97 -22.15
C VAL A 7 4.97 15.76 -21.32
N GLU A 8 4.30 14.62 -21.43
CA GLU A 8 3.14 14.26 -20.59
C GLU A 8 3.48 14.26 -19.10
N LYS A 9 4.62 13.66 -18.68
CA LYS A 9 5.08 13.71 -17.29
C LYS A 9 5.41 15.13 -16.82
N LYS A 10 5.94 16.00 -17.68
CA LYS A 10 6.17 17.41 -17.31
C LYS A 10 4.88 18.20 -17.20
N VAL A 11 3.91 17.97 -18.09
CA VAL A 11 2.60 18.62 -18.05
C VAL A 11 1.84 18.24 -16.78
N GLU A 12 1.87 16.95 -16.36
CA GLU A 12 1.28 16.52 -15.08
C GLU A 12 1.93 17.16 -13.83
N GLN A 13 3.14 17.70 -13.96
CA GLN A 13 3.85 18.40 -12.86
C GLN A 13 3.45 19.88 -12.75
N LEU A 14 2.78 20.44 -13.74
CA LEU A 14 2.30 21.82 -13.67
C LEU A 14 1.17 21.93 -12.61
N PRO A 15 1.19 22.94 -11.74
CA PRO A 15 0.18 23.12 -10.68
C PRO A 15 -1.25 23.11 -11.23
N VAL A 16 -1.49 23.73 -12.37
CA VAL A 16 -2.80 23.81 -13.04
C VAL A 16 -3.27 22.42 -13.53
N ALA A 17 -2.40 21.68 -14.22
CA ALA A 17 -2.75 20.35 -14.72
C ALA A 17 -3.03 19.37 -13.58
N ARG A 18 -2.28 19.48 -12.47
CA ARG A 18 -2.52 18.72 -11.25
C ARG A 18 -3.86 19.08 -10.61
N SER A 19 -4.20 20.36 -10.50
CA SER A 19 -5.48 20.78 -9.94
C SER A 19 -6.64 20.30 -10.79
N LEU A 20 -6.52 20.35 -12.12
CA LEU A 20 -7.51 19.80 -13.04
C LEU A 20 -7.67 18.29 -12.93
N SER A 21 -6.57 17.56 -12.79
CA SER A 21 -6.62 16.10 -12.62
C SER A 21 -7.29 15.69 -11.31
N ILE A 22 -7.05 16.41 -10.23
CA ILE A 22 -7.70 16.21 -8.92
C ILE A 22 -9.20 16.53 -9.04
N TRP A 23 -9.56 17.68 -9.59
CA TRP A 23 -10.95 18.09 -9.79
C TRP A 23 -11.75 17.08 -10.64
N TRP A 24 -11.12 16.60 -11.73
CA TRP A 24 -11.75 15.58 -12.58
C TRP A 24 -11.97 14.26 -11.84
N ALA A 25 -10.98 13.81 -11.06
CA ALA A 25 -11.08 12.62 -10.23
C ALA A 25 -12.19 12.75 -9.16
N ASP A 26 -12.35 13.94 -8.57
CA ASP A 26 -13.43 14.21 -7.61
C ASP A 26 -14.82 14.10 -8.27
N ARG A 27 -14.97 14.68 -9.45
CA ARG A 27 -16.23 14.54 -10.21
C ARG A 27 -16.54 13.09 -10.58
N GLN A 28 -15.52 12.33 -10.99
CA GLN A 28 -15.69 10.92 -11.33
C GLN A 28 -16.07 10.09 -10.11
N SER A 29 -15.37 10.25 -9.00
CA SER A 29 -15.65 9.52 -7.76
C SER A 29 -17.00 9.90 -7.17
N ALA A 30 -17.37 11.18 -7.19
CA ALA A 30 -18.69 11.65 -6.76
C ALA A 30 -19.80 11.10 -7.65
N ALA A 31 -19.62 11.10 -8.97
CA ALA A 31 -20.59 10.53 -9.90
C ALA A 31 -20.75 9.02 -9.74
N TRP A 32 -19.64 8.32 -9.45
CA TRP A 32 -19.67 6.89 -9.17
C TRP A 32 -20.41 6.60 -7.85
N ARG A 33 -20.11 7.31 -6.77
CA ARG A 33 -20.78 7.15 -5.46
C ARG A 33 -22.27 7.45 -5.52
N ARG A 34 -22.70 8.44 -6.31
CA ARG A 34 -24.16 8.67 -6.54
C ARG A 34 -24.86 7.46 -7.17
N ARG A 35 -24.19 6.71 -8.04
CA ARG A 35 -24.72 5.47 -8.64
C ARG A 35 -24.57 4.24 -7.76
N ASN A 36 -23.74 4.34 -6.73
CA ASN A 36 -23.41 3.25 -5.79
C ASN A 36 -23.59 3.75 -4.35
N PRO A 37 -24.83 3.98 -3.89
CA PRO A 37 -25.10 4.53 -2.55
C PRO A 37 -24.54 3.58 -1.47
N GLY A 38 -24.00 4.15 -0.39
CA GLY A 38 -23.37 3.39 0.71
C GLY A 38 -21.96 2.89 0.42
N LYS A 39 -21.42 3.11 -0.78
CA LYS A 39 -20.04 2.73 -1.12
C LYS A 39 -19.04 3.83 -0.77
N SER A 40 -17.87 3.39 -0.30
CA SER A 40 -16.73 4.21 0.12
C SER A 40 -15.90 4.72 -1.06
N PHE A 41 -14.90 5.57 -0.78
CA PHE A 41 -13.86 5.89 -1.76
C PHE A 41 -12.96 4.69 -2.05
N SER A 42 -12.71 3.84 -1.06
CA SER A 42 -11.95 2.61 -1.24
C SER A 42 -12.66 1.64 -2.20
N ASP A 43 -14.00 1.53 -2.14
CA ASP A 43 -14.78 0.77 -3.13
C ASP A 43 -14.65 1.36 -4.54
N TYR A 44 -14.68 2.70 -4.65
CA TYR A 44 -14.45 3.39 -5.93
C TYR A 44 -13.04 3.12 -6.47
N TYR A 45 -12.03 3.13 -5.58
CA TYR A 45 -10.65 2.83 -5.95
C TYR A 45 -10.52 1.42 -6.53
N VAL A 46 -11.10 0.42 -5.88
CA VAL A 46 -11.12 -0.97 -6.37
C VAL A 46 -11.75 -1.08 -7.76
N ASP A 47 -12.93 -0.47 -7.95
CA ASP A 47 -13.61 -0.49 -9.24
C ASP A 47 -12.81 0.28 -10.33
N HIS A 48 -12.19 1.39 -9.96
CA HIS A 48 -11.31 2.16 -10.85
C HIS A 48 -10.10 1.33 -11.30
N VAL A 49 -9.43 0.64 -10.36
CA VAL A 49 -8.29 -0.24 -10.65
C VAL A 49 -8.70 -1.37 -11.58
N ARG A 50 -9.79 -2.07 -11.26
CA ARG A 50 -10.31 -3.16 -12.08
C ARG A 50 -10.55 -2.71 -13.52
N ARG A 51 -11.32 -1.63 -13.72
CA ARG A 51 -11.59 -1.09 -15.06
C ARG A 51 -10.33 -0.63 -15.79
N HIS A 52 -9.31 -0.21 -15.07
CA HIS A 52 -8.03 0.19 -15.64
C HIS A 52 -7.25 -1.02 -16.17
N LEU A 53 -7.21 -2.10 -15.40
CA LEU A 53 -6.57 -3.37 -15.78
C LEU A 53 -7.32 -4.07 -16.92
N ASP A 54 -8.66 -4.11 -16.86
CA ASP A 54 -9.51 -4.71 -17.90
C ASP A 54 -9.31 -4.05 -19.29
N ARG A 55 -8.89 -2.78 -19.29
CA ARG A 55 -8.53 -2.05 -20.51
C ARG A 55 -7.07 -2.23 -20.95
N GLY A 56 -6.34 -3.14 -20.32
CA GLY A 56 -4.91 -3.35 -20.57
C GLY A 56 -4.03 -2.15 -20.21
N LYS A 57 -4.54 -1.22 -19.38
CA LYS A 57 -3.78 -0.05 -18.99
C LYS A 57 -2.87 -0.34 -17.79
N PRO A 58 -1.71 0.34 -17.73
CA PRO A 58 -0.76 0.16 -16.65
C PRO A 58 -1.28 0.65 -15.31
N HIS A 59 -0.98 -0.08 -14.25
CA HIS A 59 -1.20 0.39 -12.90
C HIS A 59 0.13 0.50 -12.14
N PRO A 60 0.38 1.61 -11.41
CA PRO A 60 1.64 1.82 -10.69
C PRO A 60 1.99 0.72 -9.69
N THR A 61 1.00 0.08 -9.09
CA THR A 61 1.19 -1.03 -8.15
C THR A 61 1.80 -2.26 -8.81
N LEU A 62 1.45 -2.51 -10.09
CA LEU A 62 2.02 -3.60 -10.88
C LEU A 62 3.41 -3.26 -11.42
N GLY A 63 3.88 -2.04 -11.14
CA GLY A 63 5.08 -1.53 -11.77
C GLY A 63 4.89 -1.43 -13.29
N GLN A 64 5.93 -1.68 -14.06
CA GLN A 64 5.84 -1.73 -15.52
C GLN A 64 5.78 -3.17 -16.04
N VAL A 65 5.56 -4.14 -15.16
CA VAL A 65 5.55 -5.57 -15.50
C VAL A 65 4.47 -5.94 -16.51
N GLY A 66 3.42 -5.12 -16.67
CA GLY A 66 2.39 -5.31 -17.68
C GLY A 66 2.65 -4.62 -19.02
N PHE A 67 3.82 -3.98 -19.21
CA PHE A 67 4.05 -3.10 -20.36
C PHE A 67 5.07 -3.50 -21.35
N THR A 68 5.69 -4.60 -21.19
CA THR A 68 6.90 -4.93 -21.93
C THR A 68 6.69 -5.90 -23.05
N HIS A 69 5.54 -5.90 -23.65
CA HIS A 69 5.23 -6.91 -24.65
C HIS A 69 5.82 -6.69 -26.04
N GLU A 70 6.66 -5.68 -26.29
CA GLU A 70 7.14 -5.47 -27.65
C GLU A 70 8.65 -5.53 -27.87
N THR A 71 9.46 -5.65 -26.83
CA THR A 71 10.94 -5.61 -27.02
C THR A 71 11.72 -6.79 -26.47
N GLY A 72 11.09 -7.83 -25.98
CA GLY A 72 11.76 -9.08 -25.54
C GLY A 72 12.75 -8.99 -24.38
N THR A 73 13.27 -7.80 -24.07
CA THR A 73 14.25 -7.55 -23.02
C THR A 73 13.65 -6.86 -21.79
N GLY A 74 12.42 -6.35 -21.89
CA GLY A 74 11.82 -5.53 -20.88
C GLY A 74 11.20 -6.29 -19.71
N ILE A 75 10.71 -7.51 -19.91
CA ILE A 75 10.02 -8.29 -18.87
C ILE A 75 10.98 -8.63 -17.71
N ASP A 76 12.18 -9.10 -18.03
CA ASP A 76 13.15 -9.50 -17.02
C ASP A 76 13.68 -8.28 -16.26
N TRP A 77 13.87 -7.16 -16.94
CA TRP A 77 14.30 -5.92 -16.32
C TRP A 77 13.23 -5.35 -15.39
N ASP A 78 11.96 -5.35 -15.79
CA ASP A 78 10.85 -4.88 -14.97
C ASP A 78 10.60 -5.80 -13.77
N ARG A 79 10.73 -7.11 -13.94
CA ARG A 79 10.69 -8.07 -12.82
C ARG A 79 11.84 -7.86 -11.85
N ALA A 80 13.06 -7.65 -12.35
CA ALA A 80 14.22 -7.35 -11.52
C ALA A 80 14.02 -6.04 -10.74
N ASN A 81 13.54 -4.97 -11.38
CA ASN A 81 13.22 -3.71 -10.69
C ASN A 81 12.10 -3.85 -9.66
N PHE A 82 11.06 -4.63 -9.97
CA PHE A 82 9.98 -4.93 -9.05
C PHE A 82 10.53 -5.61 -7.79
N ALA A 83 11.37 -6.63 -7.96
CA ALA A 83 12.01 -7.34 -6.87
C ALA A 83 12.98 -6.46 -6.08
N ILE A 84 13.83 -5.67 -6.75
CA ILE A 84 14.81 -4.78 -6.10
C ILE A 84 14.09 -3.73 -5.24
N ARG A 85 13.06 -3.07 -5.76
CA ARG A 85 12.27 -2.08 -5.01
C ARG A 85 11.58 -2.69 -3.81
N GLY A 86 11.01 -3.89 -3.98
CA GLY A 86 10.40 -4.63 -2.89
C GLY A 86 11.41 -5.00 -1.80
N ARG A 87 12.60 -5.48 -2.19
CA ARG A 87 13.68 -5.81 -1.27
C ARG A 87 14.19 -4.61 -0.47
N ASN A 88 14.34 -3.46 -1.11
CA ASN A 88 14.77 -2.24 -0.45
C ASN A 88 13.72 -1.79 0.58
N ALA A 89 12.44 -1.76 0.21
CA ALA A 89 11.37 -1.46 1.15
C ALA A 89 11.30 -2.48 2.32
N TRP A 90 11.49 -3.77 2.04
CA TRP A 90 11.49 -4.82 3.08
C TRP A 90 12.59 -4.63 4.12
N ARG A 91 13.75 -4.07 3.76
CA ARG A 91 14.84 -3.79 4.71
C ARG A 91 14.43 -2.84 5.83
N GLU A 92 13.55 -1.87 5.55
CA GLU A 92 13.02 -0.93 6.54
C GLU A 92 12.21 -1.67 7.62
N TYR A 93 11.35 -2.58 7.20
CA TYR A 93 10.54 -3.38 8.13
C TYR A 93 11.41 -4.36 8.93
N ARG A 94 12.46 -4.88 8.32
CA ARG A 94 13.44 -5.67 9.05
C ARG A 94 14.18 -4.86 10.13
N ALA A 95 14.54 -3.64 9.82
CA ALA A 95 15.16 -2.73 10.78
C ALA A 95 14.22 -2.36 11.93
N ALA A 96 12.89 -2.41 11.71
CA ALA A 96 11.88 -2.20 12.75
C ALA A 96 11.68 -3.41 13.70
N GLY A 97 12.49 -4.48 13.54
CA GLY A 97 12.55 -5.59 14.49
C GLY A 97 11.69 -6.79 14.16
N VAL A 98 11.23 -6.94 12.89
CA VAL A 98 10.51 -8.15 12.49
C VAL A 98 11.44 -9.38 12.47
N GLU A 99 10.95 -10.51 12.98
CA GLU A 99 11.67 -11.78 13.06
C GLU A 99 10.94 -12.91 12.29
N PRO A 100 11.63 -13.97 11.82
CA PRO A 100 11.04 -15.00 10.97
C PRO A 100 9.87 -15.76 11.61
N GLN A 101 9.93 -16.02 12.93
CA GLN A 101 8.91 -16.73 13.68
C GLN A 101 7.67 -15.89 13.99
N MET A 102 7.73 -14.57 13.78
CA MET A 102 6.59 -13.68 14.00
C MET A 102 5.47 -13.95 13.00
N ARG A 103 4.24 -13.81 13.46
CA ARG A 103 3.04 -13.77 12.62
C ARG A 103 2.94 -12.38 11.99
N ILE A 104 3.12 -12.31 10.67
CA ILE A 104 3.29 -11.07 9.92
C ILE A 104 2.05 -10.79 9.07
N VAL A 105 1.54 -9.57 9.14
CA VAL A 105 0.47 -9.06 8.25
C VAL A 105 1.03 -7.96 7.34
N ASP A 106 0.83 -8.10 6.04
CA ASP A 106 1.04 -7.07 5.01
C ASP A 106 -0.32 -6.43 4.71
N TYR A 107 -0.61 -5.28 5.32
CA TYR A 107 -1.88 -4.58 5.21
C TYR A 107 -1.87 -3.62 4.03
N GLY A 108 -2.44 -4.05 2.92
CA GLY A 108 -2.36 -3.46 1.60
C GLY A 108 -1.23 -4.07 0.77
N CYS A 109 -1.19 -5.41 0.69
CA CYS A 109 -0.09 -6.17 0.09
C CYS A 109 0.07 -5.93 -1.43
N GLY A 110 -0.95 -5.37 -2.08
CA GLY A 110 -0.96 -5.12 -3.52
C GLY A 110 -0.60 -6.35 -4.34
N SER A 111 0.31 -6.18 -5.27
CA SER A 111 0.85 -7.26 -6.11
C SER A 111 2.04 -7.99 -5.48
N LEU A 112 2.17 -8.00 -4.16
CA LEU A 112 3.23 -8.68 -3.41
C LEU A 112 4.64 -8.16 -3.71
N ARG A 113 4.79 -6.91 -4.12
CA ARG A 113 6.12 -6.36 -4.41
C ARG A 113 7.04 -6.40 -3.19
N VAL A 114 6.57 -5.99 -2.03
CA VAL A 114 7.26 -6.14 -0.74
C VAL A 114 6.99 -7.51 -0.16
N GLY A 115 5.75 -7.98 -0.27
CA GLY A 115 5.25 -9.24 0.26
C GLY A 115 6.09 -10.46 -0.13
N GLN A 116 6.61 -10.55 -1.38
CA GLN A 116 7.47 -11.67 -1.78
C GLN A 116 8.74 -11.81 -0.91
N HIS A 117 9.28 -10.70 -0.41
CA HIS A 117 10.45 -10.69 0.46
C HIS A 117 10.07 -11.02 1.90
N ALA A 118 8.91 -10.54 2.36
CA ALA A 118 8.35 -10.90 3.66
C ALA A 118 7.99 -12.39 3.72
N ILE A 119 7.35 -12.93 2.66
CA ILE A 119 7.03 -14.37 2.54
C ILE A 119 8.30 -15.21 2.60
N ARG A 120 9.34 -14.83 1.86
CA ARG A 120 10.63 -15.56 1.88
C ARG A 120 11.28 -15.57 3.27
N PHE A 121 11.16 -14.47 4.00
CA PHE A 121 11.74 -14.28 5.31
C PHE A 121 10.95 -15.00 6.41
N ALA A 122 9.63 -14.93 6.41
CA ALA A 122 8.77 -15.51 7.43
C ALA A 122 8.86 -17.03 7.46
N ASP A 123 8.63 -17.62 8.62
CA ASP A 123 8.42 -19.07 8.73
C ASP A 123 7.14 -19.48 8.01
N ARG A 124 7.05 -20.77 7.65
CA ARG A 124 5.94 -21.33 6.89
C ARG A 124 4.60 -21.05 7.58
N GLY A 125 3.66 -20.42 6.87
CA GLY A 125 2.32 -20.11 7.35
C GLY A 125 2.24 -18.81 8.18
N ASN A 126 3.36 -18.14 8.42
CA ASN A 126 3.42 -16.93 9.25
C ASN A 126 3.27 -15.63 8.48
N TYR A 127 2.68 -15.66 7.29
CA TYR A 127 2.40 -14.46 6.51
C TYR A 127 0.94 -14.39 6.04
N TRP A 128 0.31 -13.23 6.28
CA TRP A 128 -0.97 -12.84 5.69
C TRP A 128 -0.78 -11.59 4.85
N GLY A 129 -1.15 -11.65 3.56
CA GLY A 129 -1.27 -10.49 2.67
C GLY A 129 -2.73 -10.12 2.47
N LEU A 130 -3.09 -8.90 2.82
CA LEU A 130 -4.44 -8.36 2.77
C LEU A 130 -4.47 -7.16 1.83
N ASP A 131 -5.41 -7.11 0.89
CA ASP A 131 -5.62 -5.92 0.04
C ASP A 131 -7.11 -5.69 -0.21
N VAL A 132 -7.52 -4.46 -0.48
CA VAL A 132 -8.90 -4.14 -0.87
C VAL A 132 -9.19 -4.61 -2.31
N ALA A 133 -8.17 -4.73 -3.16
CA ALA A 133 -8.26 -5.11 -4.57
C ALA A 133 -7.77 -6.55 -4.80
N GLU A 134 -8.67 -7.52 -4.86
CA GLU A 134 -8.34 -8.92 -5.14
C GLU A 134 -7.54 -9.09 -6.43
N THR A 135 -7.82 -8.28 -7.45
CA THR A 135 -7.08 -8.27 -8.71
C THR A 135 -5.58 -8.02 -8.55
N PHE A 136 -5.15 -7.26 -7.54
CA PHE A 136 -3.73 -7.10 -7.25
C PHE A 136 -3.12 -8.37 -6.68
N ILE A 137 -3.82 -9.03 -5.78
CA ILE A 137 -3.39 -10.30 -5.18
C ILE A 137 -3.23 -11.36 -6.26
N GLU A 138 -4.20 -11.48 -7.17
CA GLU A 138 -4.14 -12.42 -8.30
C GLU A 138 -2.94 -12.15 -9.20
N GLN A 139 -2.66 -10.89 -9.52
CA GLN A 139 -1.47 -10.53 -10.29
C GLN A 139 -0.19 -10.81 -9.50
N GLY A 140 -0.18 -10.53 -8.19
CA GLY A 140 0.93 -10.85 -7.31
C GLY A 140 1.28 -12.35 -7.30
N ARG A 141 0.27 -13.23 -7.24
CA ARG A 141 0.46 -14.69 -7.34
C ARG A 141 1.15 -15.12 -8.64
N ARG A 142 0.92 -14.40 -9.74
CA ARG A 142 1.55 -14.69 -11.04
C ARG A 142 2.98 -14.15 -11.14
N LEU A 143 3.32 -13.14 -10.34
CA LEU A 143 4.63 -12.49 -10.35
C LEU A 143 5.63 -13.12 -9.38
N VAL A 144 5.14 -13.67 -8.29
CA VAL A 144 5.95 -14.33 -7.26
C VAL A 144 6.26 -15.76 -7.70
N ASP A 145 7.44 -16.23 -7.31
CA ASP A 145 7.88 -17.61 -7.53
C ASP A 145 6.85 -18.61 -6.97
N PRO A 146 6.27 -19.49 -7.81
CA PRO A 146 5.27 -20.46 -7.37
C PRO A 146 5.81 -21.40 -6.28
N GLN A 147 7.09 -21.82 -6.37
CA GLN A 147 7.72 -22.68 -5.38
C GLN A 147 7.78 -21.99 -4.01
N LEU A 148 8.09 -20.67 -3.98
CA LEU A 148 8.06 -19.90 -2.74
C LEU A 148 6.66 -19.88 -2.10
N LEU A 149 5.60 -19.76 -2.91
CA LEU A 149 4.23 -19.75 -2.40
C LEU A 149 3.83 -21.14 -1.84
N GLU A 150 4.26 -22.20 -2.49
CA GLU A 150 4.01 -23.59 -2.03
C GLU A 150 4.76 -23.89 -0.74
N ASP A 151 6.05 -23.56 -0.67
CA ASP A 151 6.91 -23.82 0.49
C ASP A 151 6.46 -23.02 1.71
N LYS A 152 6.14 -21.74 1.53
CA LYS A 152 5.83 -20.82 2.63
C LYS A 152 4.36 -20.78 3.01
N ARG A 153 3.46 -21.17 2.12
CA ARG A 153 1.98 -21.21 2.34
C ARG A 153 1.43 -19.88 2.89
N PRO A 154 1.70 -18.74 2.23
CA PRO A 154 1.14 -17.47 2.65
C PRO A 154 -0.39 -17.47 2.49
N ARG A 155 -1.08 -16.78 3.38
CA ARG A 155 -2.51 -16.50 3.24
C ARG A 155 -2.68 -15.17 2.54
N LEU A 156 -3.40 -15.15 1.42
CA LEU A 156 -3.59 -13.97 0.59
C LEU A 156 -5.08 -13.80 0.30
N SER A 157 -5.67 -12.68 0.71
CA SER A 157 -7.11 -12.48 0.60
C SER A 157 -7.53 -11.02 0.52
N ALA A 158 -8.65 -10.77 -0.16
CA ALA A 158 -9.29 -9.45 -0.13
C ALA A 158 -9.81 -9.12 1.27
N ILE A 159 -9.71 -7.85 1.66
CA ILE A 159 -10.14 -7.36 2.98
C ILE A 159 -11.67 -7.44 3.08
N THR A 160 -12.13 -8.13 4.12
CA THR A 160 -13.51 -8.11 4.60
C THR A 160 -13.50 -7.99 6.12
N GLU A 161 -14.59 -7.53 6.73
CA GLU A 161 -14.65 -7.43 8.20
C GLU A 161 -14.47 -8.82 8.86
N ARG A 162 -15.06 -9.87 8.29
CA ARG A 162 -14.87 -11.24 8.75
C ARG A 162 -13.40 -11.68 8.68
N LEU A 163 -12.67 -11.24 7.63
CA LEU A 163 -11.25 -11.57 7.52
C LEU A 163 -10.42 -10.84 8.58
N ILE A 164 -10.74 -9.58 8.87
CA ILE A 164 -10.10 -8.84 9.96
C ILE A 164 -10.31 -9.57 11.30
N ASP A 165 -11.53 -10.12 11.56
CA ASP A 165 -11.79 -10.94 12.75
C ASP A 165 -10.91 -12.18 12.81
N LEU A 166 -10.76 -12.90 11.69
CA LEU A 166 -9.90 -14.08 11.62
C LEU A 166 -8.42 -13.74 11.85
N VAL A 167 -7.96 -12.61 11.32
CA VAL A 167 -6.59 -12.14 11.56
C VAL A 167 -6.39 -11.73 13.01
N ALA A 168 -7.37 -11.09 13.64
CA ALA A 168 -7.33 -10.75 15.06
C ALA A 168 -7.18 -12.00 15.94
N VAL A 169 -7.97 -13.06 15.67
CA VAL A 169 -7.86 -14.35 16.37
C VAL A 169 -6.51 -15.04 16.10
N TRP A 170 -5.90 -14.80 14.95
CA TRP A 170 -4.56 -15.31 14.64
C TRP A 170 -3.45 -14.57 15.40
N GLU A 171 -3.76 -13.42 16.02
CA GLU A 171 -2.88 -12.62 16.88
C GLU A 171 -1.54 -12.30 16.20
N PRO A 172 -1.50 -11.41 15.20
CA PRO A 172 -0.26 -11.02 14.56
C PRO A 172 0.70 -10.34 15.56
N HIS A 173 2.00 -10.57 15.38
CA HIS A 173 3.04 -9.90 16.15
C HIS A 173 3.54 -8.64 15.45
N PHE A 174 3.47 -8.63 14.11
CA PHE A 174 3.97 -7.53 13.30
C PHE A 174 3.03 -7.26 12.12
N ILE A 175 2.64 -6.01 11.97
CA ILE A 175 1.84 -5.53 10.84
C ILE A 175 2.66 -4.48 10.10
N PHE A 176 2.76 -4.57 8.79
CA PHE A 176 3.31 -3.48 8.00
C PHE A 176 2.35 -3.04 6.91
N SER A 177 2.45 -1.75 6.53
CA SER A 177 1.62 -1.16 5.49
C SER A 177 2.47 -0.23 4.63
N HIS A 178 2.81 -0.72 3.43
CA HIS A 178 3.75 -0.04 2.54
C HIS A 178 3.04 0.72 1.42
N THR A 179 3.12 2.04 1.43
CA THR A 179 2.51 2.93 0.41
C THR A 179 0.99 2.84 0.30
N VAL A 180 0.29 2.41 1.34
CA VAL A 180 -1.17 2.22 1.36
C VAL A 180 -1.91 3.45 1.83
N ILE A 181 -1.56 3.99 3.00
CA ILE A 181 -2.30 5.08 3.66
C ILE A 181 -2.36 6.35 2.78
N GLN A 182 -1.41 6.52 1.87
CA GLN A 182 -1.45 7.57 0.88
C GLN A 182 -2.66 7.46 -0.10
N HIS A 183 -3.33 6.32 -0.16
CA HIS A 183 -4.51 6.09 -0.98
C HIS A 183 -5.82 6.08 -0.17
N VAL A 184 -5.73 6.25 1.12
CA VAL A 184 -6.87 6.34 2.05
C VAL A 184 -7.23 7.82 2.21
N PRO A 185 -8.43 8.30 1.86
CA PRO A 185 -8.82 9.68 2.09
C PRO A 185 -9.03 9.97 3.57
N GLU A 186 -9.06 11.25 3.95
CA GLU A 186 -9.11 11.66 5.36
C GLU A 186 -10.34 11.17 6.12
N ASP A 187 -11.47 11.07 5.44
CA ASP A 187 -12.74 10.58 6.00
C ASP A 187 -12.73 9.06 6.24
N GLU A 188 -11.85 8.31 5.59
CA GLU A 188 -11.69 6.86 5.77
C GLU A 188 -10.52 6.47 6.70
N LEU A 189 -9.71 7.43 7.16
CA LEU A 189 -8.63 7.15 8.14
C LEU A 189 -9.14 6.45 9.41
N PRO A 190 -10.30 6.83 10.01
CA PRO A 190 -10.80 6.13 11.18
C PRO A 190 -11.07 4.64 10.91
N LEU A 191 -11.60 4.27 9.75
CA LEU A 191 -11.82 2.87 9.38
C LEU A 191 -10.50 2.12 9.16
N TYR A 192 -9.50 2.78 8.54
CA TYR A 192 -8.17 2.21 8.35
C TYR A 192 -7.52 1.87 9.70
N PHE A 193 -7.54 2.81 10.65
CA PHE A 193 -6.98 2.58 11.98
C PHE A 193 -7.83 1.63 12.84
N ALA A 194 -9.16 1.65 12.71
CA ALA A 194 -10.03 0.71 13.43
C ALA A 194 -9.75 -0.76 13.05
N ARG A 195 -9.48 -1.03 11.77
CA ARG A 195 -9.07 -2.37 11.32
C ARG A 195 -7.70 -2.77 11.88
N LEU A 196 -6.75 -1.84 11.95
CA LEU A 196 -5.47 -2.08 12.60
C LEU A 196 -5.66 -2.36 14.09
N ALA A 197 -6.42 -1.53 14.80
CA ALA A 197 -6.72 -1.71 16.23
C ALA A 197 -7.32 -3.09 16.52
N LYS A 198 -8.21 -3.56 15.65
CA LYS A 198 -8.84 -4.87 15.78
C LYS A 198 -7.87 -6.03 15.59
N MET A 199 -6.90 -5.90 14.68
CA MET A 199 -5.88 -6.92 14.44
C MET A 199 -4.75 -6.91 15.46
N MET A 200 -4.48 -5.75 16.10
CA MET A 200 -3.36 -5.59 17.04
C MET A 200 -3.74 -6.06 18.44
N GLY A 201 -3.24 -7.20 18.85
CA GLY A 201 -3.23 -7.63 20.25
C GLY A 201 -2.08 -6.98 21.06
N PRO A 202 -1.97 -7.29 22.38
CA PRO A 202 -0.84 -6.87 23.21
C PRO A 202 0.50 -7.28 22.60
N GLY A 203 1.49 -6.38 22.63
CA GLY A 203 2.82 -6.62 22.06
C GLY A 203 2.89 -6.62 20.53
N CYS A 204 1.77 -6.38 19.83
CA CYS A 204 1.79 -6.23 18.37
C CYS A 204 2.33 -4.85 17.97
N LYS A 205 3.24 -4.85 17.00
CA LYS A 205 3.79 -3.64 16.39
C LYS A 205 3.23 -3.44 14.98
N ALA A 206 2.73 -2.24 14.67
CA ALA A 206 2.36 -1.87 13.30
C ALA A 206 3.27 -0.76 12.76
N VAL A 207 3.82 -0.94 11.56
CA VAL A 207 4.74 -0.01 10.88
C VAL A 207 4.11 0.44 9.56
N ILE A 208 3.77 1.72 9.47
CA ILE A 208 2.99 2.30 8.38
C ILE A 208 3.84 3.36 7.66
N GLU A 209 4.19 3.10 6.42
CA GLU A 209 4.88 4.10 5.59
C GLU A 209 3.87 5.10 5.01
N PHE A 210 4.20 6.39 5.05
CA PHE A 210 3.38 7.46 4.50
C PHE A 210 4.20 8.56 3.82
N ILE A 211 3.55 9.32 2.94
CA ILE A 211 4.12 10.54 2.37
C ILE A 211 3.85 11.67 3.35
N SER A 212 4.92 12.23 3.93
CA SER A 212 4.84 13.32 4.90
C SER A 212 4.69 14.69 4.21
N ALA A 213 3.94 15.58 4.83
CA ALA A 213 3.84 17.00 4.47
C ALA A 213 3.53 17.85 5.72
N PRO A 214 3.93 19.14 5.75
CA PRO A 214 3.61 20.02 6.89
C PRO A 214 2.11 20.18 7.14
N ARG A 215 1.30 20.07 6.09
CA ARG A 215 -0.17 20.07 6.13
C ARG A 215 -0.69 18.94 5.25
N THR A 216 -1.72 18.24 5.71
CA THR A 216 -2.40 17.23 4.91
C THR A 216 -2.92 17.85 3.62
N LYS A 217 -2.64 17.18 2.51
CA LYS A 217 -3.04 17.64 1.17
C LYS A 217 -3.14 16.49 0.18
N ARG A 218 -4.05 16.61 -0.75
CA ARG A 218 -4.11 15.72 -1.91
C ARG A 218 -2.98 16.05 -2.89
N ILE A 219 -2.23 15.06 -3.28
CA ILE A 219 -1.02 15.22 -4.12
C ILE A 219 -1.18 14.68 -5.54
N LYS A 220 -2.17 13.80 -5.74
CA LYS A 220 -2.58 13.25 -7.04
C LYS A 220 -4.08 12.90 -6.98
N ALA A 221 -4.65 12.52 -8.12
CA ALA A 221 -6.04 12.09 -8.23
C ALA A 221 -6.48 11.07 -7.16
N MET A 222 -5.59 10.13 -6.79
CA MET A 222 -5.84 9.03 -5.84
C MET A 222 -4.78 8.96 -4.75
N SER A 223 -4.16 10.09 -4.36
CA SER A 223 -3.10 10.05 -3.35
C SER A 223 -3.04 11.32 -2.52
N TRP A 224 -2.78 11.12 -1.24
CA TRP A 224 -2.63 12.16 -0.21
C TRP A 224 -1.23 12.14 0.38
N ALA A 225 -0.76 13.29 0.83
CA ALA A 225 0.35 13.45 1.75
C ALA A 225 -0.22 13.94 3.08
N TYR A 226 0.20 13.35 4.16
CA TYR A 226 -0.34 13.59 5.49
C TYR A 226 0.61 14.38 6.37
N SER A 227 0.06 15.28 7.21
CA SER A 227 0.81 15.78 8.35
C SER A 227 0.82 14.74 9.47
N GLU A 228 1.92 14.72 10.22
CA GLU A 228 2.06 13.83 11.37
C GLU A 228 0.94 14.04 12.40
N ALA A 229 0.63 15.30 12.69
CA ALA A 229 -0.44 15.66 13.60
C ALA A 229 -1.79 15.06 13.18
N ARG A 230 -2.10 15.07 11.86
CA ARG A 230 -3.34 14.49 11.35
C ARG A 230 -3.39 12.97 11.52
N LEU A 231 -2.28 12.28 11.22
CA LEU A 231 -2.22 10.81 11.39
C LEU A 231 -2.28 10.41 12.85
N ARG A 232 -1.53 11.10 13.73
CA ARG A 232 -1.61 10.87 15.19
C ARG A 232 -3.02 11.06 15.71
N ALA A 233 -3.67 12.18 15.36
CA ALA A 233 -5.03 12.46 15.79
C ALA A 233 -6.02 11.39 15.30
N ALA A 234 -5.89 10.91 14.05
CA ALA A 234 -6.74 9.87 13.52
C ALA A 234 -6.52 8.51 14.21
N ALA A 235 -5.27 8.14 14.49
CA ALA A 235 -4.95 6.92 15.22
C ALA A 235 -5.47 6.96 16.66
N LEU A 236 -5.15 8.01 17.40
CA LEU A 236 -5.57 8.17 18.81
C LEU A 236 -7.07 8.36 18.99
N SER A 237 -7.80 8.82 17.97
CA SER A 237 -9.27 8.85 18.01
C SER A 237 -9.90 7.46 17.96
N VAL A 238 -9.16 6.45 17.49
CA VAL A 238 -9.60 5.05 17.44
C VAL A 238 -9.14 4.31 18.70
N ASP A 239 -7.87 4.44 19.05
CA ASP A 239 -7.32 3.81 20.23
C ASP A 239 -6.33 4.76 20.94
N PRO A 240 -6.75 5.40 22.01
CA PRO A 240 -5.91 6.35 22.77
C PRO A 240 -4.77 5.66 23.54
N SER A 241 -4.76 4.34 23.67
CA SER A 241 -3.73 3.58 24.37
C SER A 241 -2.46 3.35 23.53
N TRP A 242 -2.52 3.61 22.21
CA TRP A 242 -1.35 3.39 21.38
C TRP A 242 -0.17 4.30 21.72
N SER A 243 0.98 3.70 21.90
CA SER A 243 2.26 4.39 21.78
C SER A 243 2.54 4.66 20.31
N ILE A 244 2.85 5.92 19.95
CA ILE A 244 3.07 6.32 18.57
C ILE A 244 4.43 7.00 18.43
N SER A 245 5.33 6.44 17.60
CA SER A 245 6.52 7.12 17.12
C SER A 245 6.43 7.39 15.61
N ILE A 246 7.15 8.40 15.12
CA ILE A 246 7.24 8.72 13.69
C ILE A 246 8.71 8.99 13.38
N GLU A 247 9.25 8.24 12.44
CA GLU A 247 10.65 8.21 12.10
C GLU A 247 10.88 8.44 10.60
N ASP A 248 12.07 8.89 10.23
CA ASP A 248 12.47 8.97 8.84
C ASP A 248 12.80 7.58 8.31
N VAL A 249 12.49 7.35 7.04
CA VAL A 249 12.84 6.10 6.34
C VAL A 249 14.35 5.97 6.22
N ALA A 250 14.91 4.86 6.69
CA ALA A 250 16.35 4.67 6.88
C ALA A 250 17.17 4.54 5.59
N ASP A 251 16.57 4.28 4.44
CA ASP A 251 17.28 3.85 3.23
C ASP A 251 17.71 4.97 2.26
N GLY A 252 17.51 6.24 2.62
CA GLY A 252 17.85 7.38 1.75
C GLY A 252 17.03 7.48 0.45
N THR A 253 16.09 6.55 0.18
CA THR A 253 15.19 6.62 -1.00
C THR A 253 14.26 7.83 -0.95
N SER A 254 14.07 8.40 0.21
CA SER A 254 13.42 9.70 0.45
C SER A 254 14.02 10.82 -0.42
N GLN A 255 15.34 10.80 -0.67
CA GLN A 255 16.01 11.82 -1.47
C GLN A 255 15.76 11.69 -2.98
N VAL A 256 15.56 10.46 -3.50
CA VAL A 256 15.33 10.23 -4.92
C VAL A 256 13.91 10.59 -5.36
N MET A 257 12.95 10.56 -4.46
CA MET A 257 11.52 10.72 -4.77
C MET A 257 10.97 12.13 -4.59
N LYS A 258 11.73 13.16 -4.29
CA LYS A 258 11.25 14.56 -4.05
C LYS A 258 10.07 14.70 -3.06
N LYS A 259 9.73 13.64 -2.31
CA LYS A 259 8.65 13.61 -1.32
C LYS A 259 9.17 12.90 -0.08
N PRO A 260 9.23 13.57 1.07
CA PRO A 260 9.69 12.94 2.29
C PRO A 260 8.75 11.79 2.65
N ARG A 261 9.33 10.60 2.83
CA ARG A 261 8.64 9.44 3.34
C ARG A 261 9.04 9.23 4.78
N ARG A 262 8.06 8.89 5.59
CA ARG A 262 8.25 8.58 7.00
C ARG A 262 7.49 7.31 7.36
N VAL A 263 7.87 6.69 8.43
CA VAL A 263 7.17 5.57 9.03
C VAL A 263 6.53 5.99 10.34
N MET A 264 5.26 5.61 10.52
CA MET A 264 4.53 5.70 11.77
C MET A 264 4.52 4.32 12.39
N ILE A 265 4.99 4.21 13.62
CA ILE A 265 5.02 2.99 14.39
C ILE A 265 3.95 3.09 15.47
N LEU A 266 3.08 2.11 15.51
CA LEU A 266 2.06 1.93 16.54
C LEU A 266 2.42 0.70 17.36
N GLU A 267 2.40 0.83 18.67
CA GLU A 267 2.61 -0.26 19.60
C GLU A 267 1.48 -0.25 20.64
N ARG A 268 1.06 -1.43 21.06
CA ARG A 268 0.08 -1.60 22.13
C ARG A 268 0.76 -2.40 23.25
N ASP A 269 0.81 -1.80 24.42
CA ASP A 269 1.31 -2.44 25.64
C ASP A 269 0.43 -3.60 26.09
#